data_5a0e66b2818586b4229747cc971b8bf0
#
_entry.id   5a0e66b2818586b4229747cc971b8bf0
#
_cell.length_a   1.000
_cell.length_b   1.000
_cell.length_c   1.000
_cell.angle_alpha   90.00
_cell.angle_beta   90.00
_cell.angle_gamma   90.00
#
_symmetry.space_group_name_H-M   'P 1'
#
loop_
_entity.id
_entity.type
_entity.pdbx_description
1 polymer ?
#
loop_
_entity_poly.entity_id
_entity_poly.type
_entity_poly.pdbx_seq_one_letter_code
_entity_poly.pdbx_strand_id
1 'polypeptide(L)'
;MKKLFSIVTLMLSLFVTDICGAPVGSWNAYPAYSDITRIEDTGSVVFVLASGGLYSYNPSDQSIQTYDKVNALSDCGISDIAWCARAGRLVIVYENYNIDLVTPDGKVTNMSEYYNKSLTGDKTINSIAINGSDAYLSTGFGIVRIDVRNAAINDTYNLGVNVYATAPDGNRIFAATSDGMYRAAADDNLADRSKWTRYSQKTFGSLFVFDGELIGLNSGEACVMD
;
A
#
# COMPACT_ATOMS: atom_id res chain seq x y z
N MET A 1 47.36 20.96 46.73
CA MET A 1 46.68 21.68 45.64
C MET A 1 46.99 21.06 44.26
N LYS A 2 48.23 20.90 43.82
CA LYS A 2 48.59 20.37 42.50
C LYS A 2 48.02 18.95 42.20
N LYS A 3 48.03 18.03 43.20
CA LYS A 3 47.48 16.67 43.04
C LYS A 3 45.97 16.64 42.93
N LEU A 4 45.24 17.53 43.61
CA LEU A 4 43.80 17.64 43.52
C LEU A 4 43.37 18.17 42.16
N PHE A 5 44.10 19.15 41.63
CA PHE A 5 43.83 19.72 40.31
C PHE A 5 44.05 18.67 39.20
N SER A 6 45.04 17.81 39.31
CA SER A 6 45.34 16.74 38.36
C SER A 6 44.22 15.66 38.34
N ILE A 7 43.65 15.33 39.50
CA ILE A 7 42.56 14.36 39.62
C ILE A 7 41.25 14.92 39.02
N VAL A 8 40.94 16.19 39.25
CA VAL A 8 39.78 16.86 38.69
C VAL A 8 39.87 16.98 37.16
N THR A 9 41.04 17.26 36.62
CA THR A 9 41.29 17.31 35.17
C THR A 9 41.15 15.91 34.53
N LEU A 10 41.63 14.86 35.21
CA LEU A 10 41.49 13.48 34.74
C LEU A 10 40.05 13.01 34.80
N MET A 11 39.27 13.38 35.81
CA MET A 11 37.84 13.07 35.87
C MET A 11 37.02 13.82 34.81
N LEU A 12 37.35 15.07 34.48
CA LEU A 12 36.67 15.83 33.44
C LEU A 12 36.90 15.25 32.03
N SER A 13 38.06 14.61 31.79
CA SER A 13 38.35 13.97 30.50
C SER A 13 37.62 12.64 30.28
N LEU A 14 37.04 12.04 31.34
CA LEU A 14 36.24 10.82 31.25
C LEU A 14 34.77 11.08 30.84
N PHE A 15 34.31 12.32 30.78
CA PHE A 15 32.99 12.72 30.32
C PHE A 15 33.01 13.29 28.89
N VAL A 16 33.99 12.92 28.07
CA VAL A 16 33.82 13.10 26.61
C VAL A 16 32.83 12.08 26.17
N THR A 17 31.53 12.44 26.25
CA THR A 17 30.50 11.74 25.50
C THR A 17 30.88 11.87 24.03
N ASP A 18 31.09 10.76 23.36
CA ASP A 18 31.17 10.72 21.91
C ASP A 18 29.95 11.46 21.36
N ILE A 19 30.14 12.72 20.96
CA ILE A 19 29.18 13.41 20.11
C ILE A 19 29.30 12.71 18.77
N CYS A 20 28.64 11.59 18.63
CA CYS A 20 28.52 10.87 17.38
C CYS A 20 27.66 11.74 16.44
N GLY A 21 28.31 12.74 15.85
CA GLY A 21 27.72 13.44 14.71
C GLY A 21 27.45 12.41 13.60
N ALA A 22 26.30 12.47 12.96
CA ALA A 22 26.03 11.60 11.83
C ALA A 22 27.20 11.68 10.82
N PRO A 23 27.66 10.56 10.26
CA PRO A 23 28.74 10.57 9.27
C PRO A 23 28.41 11.52 8.13
N VAL A 24 29.39 12.26 7.63
CA VAL A 24 29.20 13.15 6.47
C VAL A 24 28.70 12.33 5.28
N GLY A 25 27.51 12.68 4.74
CA GLY A 25 26.86 11.94 3.66
C GLY A 25 25.83 10.91 4.12
N SER A 26 25.57 10.77 5.43
CA SER A 26 24.41 10.02 5.91
C SER A 26 23.14 10.88 5.81
N TRP A 27 22.06 10.27 5.33
CA TRP A 27 20.74 10.87 5.25
C TRP A 27 19.79 10.15 6.20
N ASN A 28 19.01 10.88 6.95
CA ASN A 28 17.93 10.36 7.76
C ASN A 28 16.61 10.97 7.28
N ALA A 29 15.62 10.15 7.06
CA ALA A 29 14.26 10.61 6.79
C ALA A 29 13.54 10.82 8.14
N TYR A 30 12.82 11.92 8.27
CA TYR A 30 11.98 12.25 9.42
C TYR A 30 10.54 12.47 8.96
N PRO A 31 9.82 11.43 8.48
CA PRO A 31 8.44 11.59 8.08
C PRO A 31 7.55 11.93 9.28
N ALA A 32 6.50 12.70 9.04
CA ALA A 32 5.46 12.93 10.02
C ALA A 32 4.53 11.71 10.05
N TYR A 33 4.38 11.06 11.21
CA TYR A 33 3.47 9.93 11.40
C TYR A 33 2.21 10.34 12.18
N SER A 34 1.63 11.49 11.83
CA SER A 34 0.53 12.09 12.62
C SER A 34 -0.87 11.75 12.11
N ASP A 35 -1.01 11.50 10.81
CA ASP A 35 -2.30 11.24 10.16
C ASP A 35 -2.33 9.82 9.60
N ILE A 36 -2.97 8.91 10.35
CA ILE A 36 -3.07 7.51 9.99
C ILE A 36 -4.19 7.34 8.96
N THR A 37 -3.85 6.86 7.77
CA THR A 37 -4.78 6.64 6.66
C THR A 37 -5.09 5.17 6.43
N ARG A 38 -4.16 4.25 6.77
CA ARG A 38 -4.35 2.80 6.60
C ARG A 38 -3.61 2.00 7.67
N ILE A 39 -4.20 0.89 8.08
CA ILE A 39 -3.60 -0.09 8.99
C ILE A 39 -3.81 -1.48 8.40
N GLU A 40 -2.73 -2.28 8.33
CA GLU A 40 -2.75 -3.64 7.83
C GLU A 40 -2.11 -4.59 8.85
N ASP A 41 -2.90 -5.53 9.37
CA ASP A 41 -2.44 -6.53 10.35
C ASP A 41 -1.99 -7.81 9.63
N THR A 42 -0.75 -8.22 9.86
CA THR A 42 -0.19 -9.45 9.30
C THR A 42 -0.30 -10.66 10.24
N GLY A 43 -0.77 -10.44 11.46
CA GLY A 43 -0.76 -11.41 12.57
C GLY A 43 0.56 -11.41 13.35
N SER A 44 1.66 -10.93 12.81
CA SER A 44 2.96 -10.81 13.49
C SER A 44 3.39 -9.36 13.71
N VAL A 45 3.16 -8.51 12.74
CA VAL A 45 3.40 -7.07 12.80
C VAL A 45 2.19 -6.32 12.23
N VAL A 46 2.00 -5.09 12.66
CA VAL A 46 0.98 -4.19 12.14
C VAL A 46 1.67 -3.12 11.31
N PHE A 47 1.39 -3.06 10.01
CA PHE A 47 1.84 -1.97 9.15
C PHE A 47 0.90 -0.79 9.25
N VAL A 48 1.46 0.40 9.33
CA VAL A 48 0.70 1.65 9.45
C VAL A 48 1.20 2.65 8.41
N LEU A 49 0.28 3.10 7.57
CA LEU A 49 0.50 4.22 6.66
C LEU A 49 0.02 5.49 7.35
N ALA A 50 0.91 6.43 7.55
CA ALA A 50 0.61 7.72 8.17
C ALA A 50 1.33 8.85 7.46
N SER A 51 0.58 9.87 7.02
CA SER A 51 1.12 11.04 6.30
C SER A 51 2.04 10.68 5.13
N GLY A 52 1.73 9.60 4.39
CA GLY A 52 2.55 9.09 3.28
C GLY A 52 3.85 8.37 3.69
N GLY A 53 4.08 8.19 4.98
CA GLY A 53 5.17 7.41 5.55
C GLY A 53 4.70 6.04 6.06
N LEU A 54 5.58 5.04 6.05
CA LEU A 54 5.28 3.68 6.49
C LEU A 54 6.10 3.32 7.71
N TYR A 55 5.45 2.70 8.70
CA TYR A 55 6.13 1.99 9.78
C TYR A 55 5.41 0.69 10.10
N SER A 56 6.10 -0.25 10.74
CA SER A 56 5.49 -1.42 11.36
C SER A 56 5.64 -1.38 12.87
N TYR A 57 4.65 -1.91 13.57
CA TYR A 57 4.64 -2.15 15.00
C TYR A 57 4.57 -3.64 15.27
N ASN A 58 5.48 -4.14 16.09
CA ASN A 58 5.47 -5.52 16.55
C ASN A 58 4.84 -5.60 17.95
N PRO A 59 3.65 -6.20 18.09
CA PRO A 59 2.97 -6.29 19.39
C PRO A 59 3.72 -7.14 20.44
N SER A 60 4.59 -8.07 20.01
CA SER A 60 5.26 -9.01 20.90
C SER A 60 6.36 -8.36 21.74
N ASP A 61 7.10 -7.44 21.16
CA ASP A 61 8.24 -6.75 21.79
C ASP A 61 8.09 -5.21 21.80
N GLN A 62 6.96 -4.71 21.28
CA GLN A 62 6.62 -3.31 21.19
C GLN A 62 7.60 -2.48 20.33
N SER A 63 8.37 -3.15 19.47
CA SER A 63 9.30 -2.46 18.57
C SER A 63 8.58 -1.78 17.41
N ILE A 64 9.15 -0.67 16.95
CA ILE A 64 8.70 0.06 15.77
C ILE A 64 9.84 0.05 14.75
N GLN A 65 9.53 -0.30 13.52
CA GLN A 65 10.45 -0.21 12.39
C GLN A 65 9.88 0.76 11.35
N THR A 66 10.67 1.73 10.94
CA THR A 66 10.30 2.68 9.88
C THR A 66 10.83 2.24 8.53
N TYR A 67 10.09 2.54 7.48
CA TYR A 67 10.43 2.22 6.10
C TYR A 67 10.44 3.51 5.28
N ASP A 68 11.55 3.78 4.65
CA ASP A 68 11.74 4.93 3.78
C ASP A 68 12.69 4.61 2.62
N LYS A 69 12.85 5.55 1.69
CA LYS A 69 13.72 5.39 0.52
C LYS A 69 15.21 5.30 0.88
N VAL A 70 15.60 5.72 2.08
CA VAL A 70 17.00 5.65 2.52
C VAL A 70 17.34 4.25 3.00
N ASN A 71 16.39 3.56 3.64
CA ASN A 71 16.65 2.28 4.29
C ASN A 71 16.09 1.06 3.58
N ALA A 72 14.98 1.18 2.82
CA ALA A 72 14.32 0.01 2.26
C ALA A 72 13.53 0.26 0.98
N LEU A 73 12.69 1.29 0.94
CA LEU A 73 11.68 1.48 -0.10
C LEU A 73 12.28 2.04 -1.41
N SER A 74 11.61 1.73 -2.52
CA SER A 74 12.05 2.19 -3.85
C SER A 74 11.69 3.65 -4.12
N ASP A 75 10.66 4.20 -3.43
CA ASP A 75 10.20 5.56 -3.65
C ASP A 75 9.66 6.24 -2.39
N CYS A 76 9.20 7.49 -2.53
CA CYS A 76 8.58 8.31 -1.49
C CYS A 76 7.12 8.58 -1.86
N GLY A 77 6.30 9.07 -0.88
CA GLY A 77 4.90 9.41 -1.12
C GLY A 77 4.05 8.17 -1.35
N ILE A 78 3.81 7.40 -0.29
CA ILE A 78 2.94 6.22 -0.36
C ILE A 78 1.50 6.70 -0.38
N SER A 79 0.74 6.26 -1.39
CA SER A 79 -0.68 6.59 -1.55
C SER A 79 -1.61 5.58 -0.89
N ASP A 80 -1.28 4.27 -0.96
CA ASP A 80 -2.09 3.21 -0.35
C ASP A 80 -1.25 1.96 -0.07
N ILE A 81 -1.74 1.11 0.86
CA ILE A 81 -1.14 -0.18 1.21
C ILE A 81 -2.23 -1.24 1.36
N ALA A 82 -1.90 -2.51 1.08
CA ALA A 82 -2.78 -3.64 1.34
C ALA A 82 -2.00 -4.92 1.65
N TRP A 83 -2.38 -5.64 2.70
CA TRP A 83 -1.74 -6.89 3.08
C TRP A 83 -2.29 -8.09 2.30
N CYS A 84 -1.44 -8.77 1.54
CA CYS A 84 -1.76 -10.00 0.86
C CYS A 84 -1.30 -11.21 1.69
N ALA A 85 -2.17 -11.71 2.57
CA ALA A 85 -1.85 -12.78 3.51
C ALA A 85 -1.39 -14.06 2.80
N ARG A 86 -2.01 -14.43 1.65
CA ARG A 86 -1.67 -15.64 0.92
C ARG A 86 -0.29 -15.57 0.24
N ALA A 87 0.18 -14.39 -0.11
CA ALA A 87 1.52 -14.15 -0.65
C ALA A 87 2.54 -13.82 0.45
N GLY A 88 2.09 -13.44 1.66
CA GLY A 88 2.94 -12.99 2.77
C GLY A 88 3.65 -11.68 2.46
N ARG A 89 2.99 -10.76 1.74
CA ARG A 89 3.57 -9.49 1.31
C ARG A 89 2.59 -8.34 1.43
N LEU A 90 3.08 -7.20 1.88
CA LEU A 90 2.39 -5.92 1.79
C LEU A 90 2.58 -5.35 0.40
N VAL A 91 1.49 -4.99 -0.26
CA VAL A 91 1.49 -4.22 -1.50
C VAL A 91 1.53 -2.75 -1.11
N ILE A 92 2.50 -2.01 -1.63
CA ILE A 92 2.66 -0.57 -1.43
C ILE A 92 2.53 0.10 -2.79
N VAL A 93 1.65 1.08 -2.89
CA VAL A 93 1.48 1.91 -4.09
C VAL A 93 1.93 3.33 -3.76
N TYR A 94 2.73 3.92 -4.65
CA TYR A 94 3.22 5.29 -4.54
C TYR A 94 2.40 6.27 -5.39
N GLU A 95 2.45 7.54 -5.04
CA GLU A 95 1.80 8.63 -5.78
C GLU A 95 2.26 8.72 -7.25
N ASN A 96 3.47 8.28 -7.55
CA ASN A 96 4.01 8.20 -8.90
C ASN A 96 3.66 6.88 -9.62
N TYR A 97 2.81 6.03 -9.03
CA TYR A 97 2.35 4.74 -9.55
C TYR A 97 3.41 3.61 -9.54
N ASN A 98 4.56 3.81 -8.90
CA ASN A 98 5.48 2.73 -8.61
C ASN A 98 4.86 1.78 -7.57
N ILE A 99 5.33 0.54 -7.51
CA ILE A 99 4.79 -0.48 -6.61
C ILE A 99 5.94 -1.22 -5.96
N ASP A 100 5.87 -1.36 -4.63
CA ASP A 100 6.73 -2.25 -3.86
C ASP A 100 5.92 -3.37 -3.20
N LEU A 101 6.55 -4.52 -3.08
CA LEU A 101 6.05 -5.65 -2.29
C LEU A 101 7.01 -5.89 -1.14
N VAL A 102 6.50 -5.79 0.09
CA VAL A 102 7.32 -5.86 1.32
C VAL A 102 6.88 -7.06 2.17
N THR A 103 7.85 -7.87 2.58
CA THR A 103 7.62 -8.97 3.54
C THR A 103 7.69 -8.45 4.98
N PRO A 104 7.12 -9.15 5.98
CA PRO A 104 7.16 -8.71 7.39
C PRO A 104 8.57 -8.56 7.97
N ASP A 105 9.56 -9.25 7.40
CA ASP A 105 10.99 -9.10 7.74
C ASP A 105 11.68 -7.93 7.02
N GLY A 106 10.92 -7.13 6.25
CA GLY A 106 11.39 -5.90 5.62
C GLY A 106 12.06 -6.06 4.26
N LYS A 107 12.01 -7.27 3.65
CA LYS A 107 12.54 -7.46 2.29
C LYS A 107 11.61 -6.81 1.26
N VAL A 108 12.17 -5.93 0.43
CA VAL A 108 11.45 -5.21 -0.63
C VAL A 108 11.70 -5.84 -2.00
N THR A 109 10.64 -5.93 -2.79
CA THR A 109 10.70 -6.28 -4.22
C THR A 109 9.97 -5.20 -5.00
N ASN A 110 10.67 -4.45 -5.85
CA ASN A 110 10.07 -3.41 -6.68
C ASN A 110 9.42 -3.99 -7.94
N MET A 111 8.24 -3.49 -8.27
CA MET A 111 7.49 -3.77 -9.50
C MET A 111 7.34 -2.49 -10.32
N SER A 112 8.39 -2.07 -11.01
CA SER A 112 8.40 -0.84 -11.80
C SER A 112 7.71 -0.95 -13.17
N GLU A 113 7.18 -2.12 -13.52
CA GLU A 113 6.53 -2.35 -14.83
C GLU A 113 5.36 -1.41 -15.08
N TYR A 114 4.49 -1.23 -14.11
CA TYR A 114 3.35 -0.31 -14.22
C TYR A 114 3.81 1.15 -14.32
N TYR A 115 4.78 1.53 -13.50
CA TYR A 115 5.40 2.87 -13.54
C TYR A 115 5.99 3.19 -14.91
N ASN A 116 6.73 2.24 -15.49
CA ASN A 116 7.43 2.43 -16.79
C ASN A 116 6.51 2.27 -18.00
N LYS A 117 5.30 1.70 -17.83
CA LYS A 117 4.39 1.45 -18.95
C LYS A 117 3.83 2.77 -19.50
N SER A 118 4.08 3.03 -20.77
CA SER A 118 3.43 4.15 -21.47
C SER A 118 1.97 3.78 -21.75
N LEU A 119 1.04 4.49 -21.13
CA LEU A 119 -0.40 4.35 -21.34
C LEU A 119 -0.95 5.69 -21.82
N THR A 120 -1.94 5.64 -22.71
CA THR A 120 -2.65 6.83 -23.19
C THR A 120 -3.73 7.33 -22.24
N GLY A 121 -4.02 6.58 -21.18
CA GLY A 121 -5.04 6.88 -20.17
C GLY A 121 -4.45 7.38 -18.85
N ASP A 122 -5.34 7.76 -17.95
CA ASP A 122 -5.01 8.14 -16.58
C ASP A 122 -4.52 6.91 -15.80
N LYS A 123 -3.27 6.96 -15.31
CA LYS A 123 -2.61 5.89 -14.57
C LYS A 123 -2.87 5.92 -13.06
N THR A 124 -3.63 6.88 -12.57
CA THR A 124 -3.93 7.00 -11.14
C THR A 124 -4.42 5.67 -10.58
N ILE A 125 -3.82 5.22 -9.49
CA ILE A 125 -4.29 4.07 -8.74
C ILE A 125 -5.16 4.59 -7.60
N ASN A 126 -6.44 4.24 -7.62
CA ASN A 126 -7.44 4.75 -6.68
C ASN A 126 -7.59 3.87 -5.43
N SER A 127 -7.41 2.56 -5.58
CA SER A 127 -7.53 1.61 -4.46
C SER A 127 -6.88 0.26 -4.78
N ILE A 128 -6.66 -0.53 -3.75
CA ILE A 128 -6.13 -1.88 -3.82
C ILE A 128 -7.15 -2.83 -3.19
N ALA A 129 -7.52 -3.91 -3.89
CA ALA A 129 -8.31 -5.00 -3.33
C ALA A 129 -7.53 -6.31 -3.42
N ILE A 130 -7.49 -7.07 -2.34
CA ILE A 130 -6.79 -8.36 -2.28
C ILE A 130 -7.78 -9.49 -2.43
N ASN A 131 -7.45 -10.47 -3.30
CA ASN A 131 -8.17 -11.72 -3.42
C ASN A 131 -7.20 -12.89 -3.65
N GLY A 132 -7.11 -13.77 -2.67
CA GLY A 132 -6.14 -14.86 -2.72
C GLY A 132 -4.70 -14.36 -2.70
N SER A 133 -3.92 -14.65 -3.76
CA SER A 133 -2.55 -14.16 -3.97
C SER A 133 -2.47 -12.97 -4.91
N ASP A 134 -3.59 -12.48 -5.39
CA ASP A 134 -3.66 -11.39 -6.35
C ASP A 134 -4.08 -10.08 -5.69
N ALA A 135 -3.56 -8.97 -6.19
CA ALA A 135 -4.07 -7.65 -5.92
C ALA A 135 -4.68 -7.04 -7.17
N TYR A 136 -5.85 -6.43 -7.01
CA TYR A 136 -6.58 -5.72 -8.03
C TYR A 136 -6.42 -4.23 -7.77
N LEU A 137 -5.69 -3.55 -8.64
CA LEU A 137 -5.49 -2.11 -8.59
C LEU A 137 -6.59 -1.43 -9.40
N SER A 138 -7.44 -0.67 -8.75
CA SER A 138 -8.46 0.16 -9.41
C SER A 138 -7.79 1.40 -9.96
N THR A 139 -7.93 1.66 -11.26
CA THR A 139 -7.18 2.72 -11.94
C THR A 139 -8.06 3.69 -12.71
N GLY A 140 -7.49 4.81 -13.16
CA GLY A 140 -8.18 5.82 -13.96
C GLY A 140 -8.72 5.33 -15.30
N PHE A 141 -8.38 4.11 -15.75
CA PHE A 141 -8.86 3.54 -17.01
C PHE A 141 -9.50 2.16 -16.88
N GLY A 142 -9.39 1.52 -15.72
CA GLY A 142 -9.85 0.14 -15.52
C GLY A 142 -9.21 -0.53 -14.31
N ILE A 143 -8.86 -1.80 -14.43
CA ILE A 143 -8.31 -2.61 -13.34
C ILE A 143 -7.01 -3.28 -13.81
N VAL A 144 -5.97 -3.24 -12.96
CA VAL A 144 -4.73 -4.00 -13.17
C VAL A 144 -4.65 -5.08 -12.11
N ARG A 145 -4.53 -6.33 -12.53
CA ARG A 145 -4.36 -7.49 -11.66
C ARG A 145 -2.88 -7.85 -11.57
N ILE A 146 -2.36 -7.90 -10.37
CA ILE A 146 -0.98 -8.31 -10.09
C ILE A 146 -0.95 -9.61 -9.29
N ASP A 147 -0.06 -10.51 -9.65
CA ASP A 147 0.33 -11.66 -8.82
C ASP A 147 1.35 -11.18 -7.80
N VAL A 148 0.91 -11.04 -6.54
CA VAL A 148 1.75 -10.54 -5.46
C VAL A 148 2.86 -11.54 -5.10
N ARG A 149 2.61 -12.85 -5.28
CA ARG A 149 3.60 -13.89 -4.98
C ARG A 149 4.76 -13.87 -5.97
N ASN A 150 4.46 -13.75 -7.25
CA ASN A 150 5.45 -13.78 -8.32
C ASN A 150 5.97 -12.38 -8.70
N ALA A 151 5.41 -11.32 -8.13
CA ALA A 151 5.72 -9.92 -8.42
C ALA A 151 5.59 -9.62 -9.94
N ALA A 152 4.43 -9.94 -10.50
CA ALA A 152 4.18 -9.78 -11.93
C ALA A 152 2.78 -9.20 -12.20
N ILE A 153 2.64 -8.42 -13.27
CA ILE A 153 1.33 -8.01 -13.78
C ILE A 153 0.77 -9.19 -14.57
N ASN A 154 -0.35 -9.75 -14.08
CA ASN A 154 -1.02 -10.85 -14.76
C ASN A 154 -1.93 -10.37 -15.88
N ASP A 155 -2.76 -9.36 -15.59
CA ASP A 155 -3.81 -8.90 -16.49
C ASP A 155 -4.03 -7.39 -16.39
N THR A 156 -4.61 -6.83 -17.43
CA THR A 156 -5.08 -5.44 -17.47
C THR A 156 -6.47 -5.41 -18.11
N TYR A 157 -7.47 -5.01 -17.35
CA TYR A 157 -8.87 -4.91 -17.79
C TYR A 157 -9.21 -3.45 -18.09
N ASN A 158 -9.17 -3.07 -19.35
CA ASN A 158 -9.46 -1.70 -19.77
C ASN A 158 -10.99 -1.52 -19.88
N LEU A 159 -11.59 -0.81 -18.91
CA LEU A 159 -13.01 -0.49 -18.92
C LEU A 159 -13.31 0.82 -19.65
N GLY A 160 -12.30 1.62 -19.98
CA GLY A 160 -12.45 2.93 -20.61
C GLY A 160 -13.07 4.00 -19.72
N VAL A 161 -13.17 3.73 -18.42
CA VAL A 161 -13.71 4.62 -17.37
C VAL A 161 -12.87 4.54 -16.13
N ASN A 162 -12.90 5.59 -15.31
CA ASN A 162 -12.22 5.59 -14.01
C ASN A 162 -12.91 4.60 -13.06
N VAL A 163 -12.11 3.69 -12.48
CA VAL A 163 -12.54 2.72 -11.47
C VAL A 163 -12.06 3.21 -10.11
N TYR A 164 -12.99 3.48 -9.20
CA TYR A 164 -12.69 3.94 -7.84
C TYR A 164 -12.33 2.80 -6.90
N ALA A 165 -13.08 1.68 -7.02
CA ALA A 165 -12.88 0.50 -6.19
C ALA A 165 -13.26 -0.78 -6.93
N THR A 166 -12.58 -1.87 -6.58
CA THR A 166 -12.85 -3.22 -7.09
C THR A 166 -13.12 -4.14 -5.91
N ALA A 167 -14.15 -4.98 -6.00
CA ALA A 167 -14.47 -5.98 -5.00
C ALA A 167 -14.63 -7.35 -5.67
N PRO A 168 -13.61 -8.23 -5.59
CA PRO A 168 -13.75 -9.64 -5.96
C PRO A 168 -14.64 -10.36 -4.92
N ASP A 169 -15.68 -11.06 -5.40
CA ASP A 169 -16.63 -11.83 -4.60
C ASP A 169 -16.75 -13.23 -5.20
N GLY A 170 -15.93 -14.17 -4.72
CA GLY A 170 -15.95 -15.56 -5.17
C GLY A 170 -15.88 -15.71 -6.69
N ASN A 171 -17.04 -15.88 -7.33
CA ASN A 171 -17.16 -16.08 -8.77
C ASN A 171 -17.40 -14.79 -9.57
N ARG A 172 -17.44 -13.64 -8.92
CA ARG A 172 -17.73 -12.34 -9.53
C ARG A 172 -16.69 -11.30 -9.17
N ILE A 173 -16.55 -10.31 -10.03
CA ILE A 173 -15.77 -9.11 -9.75
C ILE A 173 -16.69 -7.91 -9.97
N PHE A 174 -16.76 -7.04 -8.99
CA PHE A 174 -17.48 -5.78 -9.05
C PHE A 174 -16.49 -4.62 -9.18
N ALA A 175 -16.87 -3.63 -9.97
CA ALA A 175 -16.11 -2.41 -10.18
C ALA A 175 -17.00 -1.18 -9.98
N ALA A 176 -16.72 -0.36 -8.97
CA ALA A 176 -17.30 0.96 -8.83
C ALA A 176 -16.58 1.93 -9.75
N THR A 177 -17.31 2.54 -10.66
CA THR A 177 -16.74 3.41 -11.68
C THR A 177 -17.39 4.78 -11.71
N SER A 178 -16.80 5.71 -12.43
CA SER A 178 -17.40 7.04 -12.69
C SER A 178 -18.75 6.97 -13.44
N ASP A 179 -19.06 5.83 -14.07
CA ASP A 179 -20.27 5.60 -14.87
C ASP A 179 -21.23 4.58 -14.20
N GLY A 180 -21.15 4.41 -12.89
CA GLY A 180 -21.94 3.44 -12.14
C GLY A 180 -21.14 2.21 -11.73
N MET A 181 -21.81 1.16 -11.30
CA MET A 181 -21.18 -0.08 -10.88
C MET A 181 -21.32 -1.16 -11.96
N TYR A 182 -20.22 -1.81 -12.30
CA TYR A 182 -20.16 -2.93 -13.23
C TYR A 182 -19.84 -4.23 -12.50
N ARG A 183 -20.25 -5.34 -13.12
CA ARG A 183 -19.85 -6.68 -12.68
C ARG A 183 -19.48 -7.55 -13.87
N ALA A 184 -18.63 -8.54 -13.61
CA ALA A 184 -18.30 -9.61 -14.54
C ALA A 184 -18.14 -10.93 -13.78
N ALA A 185 -18.27 -12.07 -14.45
CA ALA A 185 -17.92 -13.36 -13.88
C ALA A 185 -16.39 -13.50 -13.84
N ALA A 186 -15.85 -14.04 -12.75
CA ALA A 186 -14.40 -14.12 -12.56
C ALA A 186 -13.70 -15.08 -13.52
N ASP A 187 -14.43 -16.04 -14.09
CA ASP A 187 -13.98 -17.02 -15.07
C ASP A 187 -14.14 -16.56 -16.54
N ASP A 188 -14.76 -15.40 -16.77
CA ASP A 188 -14.85 -14.77 -18.10
C ASP A 188 -13.50 -14.17 -18.53
N ASN A 189 -13.39 -13.88 -19.83
CA ASN A 189 -12.30 -13.06 -20.35
C ASN A 189 -12.50 -11.59 -19.95
N LEU A 190 -12.00 -11.20 -18.78
CA LEU A 190 -12.19 -9.87 -18.22
C LEU A 190 -11.49 -8.74 -19.01
N ALA A 191 -10.57 -9.08 -19.93
CA ALA A 191 -9.99 -8.12 -20.86
C ALA A 191 -11.01 -7.70 -21.95
N ASP A 192 -12.05 -8.51 -22.20
CA ASP A 192 -13.15 -8.17 -23.07
C ASP A 192 -14.17 -7.29 -22.34
N ARG A 193 -14.24 -6.01 -22.73
CA ARG A 193 -15.17 -5.03 -22.15
C ARG A 193 -16.64 -5.48 -22.22
N SER A 194 -17.03 -6.30 -23.19
CA SER A 194 -18.41 -6.78 -23.35
C SER A 194 -18.85 -7.75 -22.24
N LYS A 195 -17.92 -8.33 -21.51
CA LYS A 195 -18.17 -9.21 -20.35
C LYS A 195 -18.57 -8.44 -19.09
N TRP A 196 -18.27 -7.15 -19.07
CA TRP A 196 -18.64 -6.26 -17.97
C TRP A 196 -20.05 -5.69 -18.19
N THR A 197 -20.99 -6.09 -17.36
CA THR A 197 -22.37 -5.60 -17.41
C THR A 197 -22.60 -4.56 -16.33
N ARG A 198 -23.35 -3.50 -16.66
CA ARG A 198 -23.73 -2.50 -15.65
C ARG A 198 -24.71 -3.14 -14.66
N TYR A 199 -24.29 -3.20 -13.40
CA TYR A 199 -25.08 -3.76 -12.31
C TYR A 199 -25.93 -2.70 -11.62
N SER A 200 -25.41 -1.48 -11.48
CA SER A 200 -26.13 -0.34 -10.88
C SER A 200 -25.71 0.97 -11.55
N GLN A 201 -26.64 1.92 -11.61
CA GLN A 201 -26.34 3.29 -12.02
C GLN A 201 -25.76 4.13 -10.88
N LYS A 202 -25.84 3.65 -9.63
CA LYS A 202 -25.23 4.34 -8.47
C LYS A 202 -23.73 4.26 -8.58
N THR A 203 -23.07 5.36 -8.21
CA THR A 203 -21.61 5.44 -8.08
C THR A 203 -21.22 5.22 -6.62
N PHE A 204 -20.10 4.56 -6.41
CA PHE A 204 -19.53 4.32 -5.07
C PHE A 204 -18.06 4.71 -5.06
N GLY A 205 -17.61 5.31 -3.98
CA GLY A 205 -16.18 5.61 -3.78
C GLY A 205 -15.39 4.42 -3.28
N SER A 206 -16.05 3.48 -2.56
CA SER A 206 -15.43 2.26 -2.06
C SER A 206 -16.37 1.07 -2.19
N LEU A 207 -15.80 -0.11 -2.41
CA LEU A 207 -16.50 -1.40 -2.42
C LEU A 207 -15.69 -2.39 -1.57
N PHE A 208 -16.39 -3.24 -0.83
CA PHE A 208 -15.78 -4.38 -0.13
C PHE A 208 -16.83 -5.47 0.10
N VAL A 209 -16.37 -6.69 0.30
CA VAL A 209 -17.21 -7.82 0.69
C VAL A 209 -17.05 -8.05 2.17
N PHE A 210 -18.14 -8.07 2.91
CA PHE A 210 -18.17 -8.36 4.33
C PHE A 210 -19.26 -9.38 4.63
N ASP A 211 -18.89 -10.48 5.27
CA ASP A 211 -19.78 -11.62 5.59
C ASP A 211 -20.56 -12.16 4.38
N GLY A 212 -19.92 -12.15 3.20
CA GLY A 212 -20.52 -12.60 1.94
C GLY A 212 -21.46 -11.58 1.26
N GLU A 213 -21.64 -10.41 1.85
CA GLU A 213 -22.42 -9.32 1.27
C GLU A 213 -21.51 -8.26 0.64
N LEU A 214 -21.89 -7.78 -0.55
CA LEU A 214 -21.22 -6.66 -1.19
C LEU A 214 -21.70 -5.35 -0.57
N ILE A 215 -20.78 -4.56 -0.07
CA ILE A 215 -21.08 -3.26 0.53
C ILE A 215 -20.42 -2.15 -0.29
N GLY A 216 -21.21 -1.18 -0.70
CA GLY A 216 -20.74 0.05 -1.34
C GLY A 216 -20.86 1.25 -0.43
N LEU A 217 -19.83 2.09 -0.40
CA LEU A 217 -19.84 3.36 0.34
C LEU A 217 -19.94 4.53 -0.64
N ASN A 218 -20.88 5.44 -0.38
CA ASN A 218 -20.99 6.71 -1.07
C ASN A 218 -21.32 7.82 -0.08
N SER A 219 -20.46 8.87 -0.04
CA SER A 219 -20.68 10.07 0.79
C SER A 219 -21.00 9.79 2.27
N GLY A 220 -20.37 8.72 2.82
CA GLY A 220 -20.57 8.30 4.22
C GLY A 220 -21.78 7.39 4.46
N GLU A 221 -22.54 7.06 3.42
CA GLU A 221 -23.63 6.08 3.50
C GLU A 221 -23.17 4.71 3.00
N ALA A 222 -23.46 3.66 3.78
CA ALA A 222 -23.23 2.27 3.40
C ALA A 222 -24.50 1.69 2.77
N CYS A 223 -24.35 1.07 1.60
CA CYS A 223 -25.41 0.35 0.92
C CYS A 223 -25.02 -1.12 0.78
N VAL A 224 -25.83 -2.01 1.32
CA VAL A 224 -25.73 -3.46 1.04
C VAL A 224 -26.34 -3.70 -0.35
N MET A 225 -25.64 -4.51 -1.14
CA MET A 225 -26.06 -4.85 -2.50
C MET A 225 -26.62 -6.26 -2.52
N ASP A 226 -27.80 -6.41 -3.05
CA ASP A 226 -28.48 -7.73 -3.24
C ASP A 226 -27.95 -8.48 -4.48
#